data_d924004d3f403eac453237bd7affa928
#
_entry.id   d924004d3f403eac453237bd7affa928
#
_cell.length_a   1.000
_cell.length_b   1.000
_cell.length_c   1.000
_cell.angle_alpha   90.00
_cell.angle_beta   90.00
_cell.angle_gamma   90.00
#
_symmetry.space_group_name_H-M   'P 1'
#
loop_
_entity.id
_entity.type
_entity.pdbx_description
1 polymer ?
#
loop_
_entity_poly.entity_id
_entity_poly.type
_entity_poly.pdbx_seq_one_letter_code
_entity_poly.pdbx_strand_id
1 'polypeptide(L)'
;MLTDRQVKNLPATGQPYRKRDNSPDPGLRGFGVQVSAAGTKTFYVEYSFGGRRGHFYRLGTYPGMSLAEARDRCREIRKLVDDGIDPKADLERRRLAEVDEREAQGRREREQQATALYEDLARLYLASVKNRT
;
A
#
# COMPACT_ATOMS: atom_id res chain seq x y z
N MET A 1 -23.12 11.00 8.04
CA MET A 1 -22.36 9.96 7.34
C MET A 1 -22.16 10.36 5.88
N LEU A 2 -20.96 10.25 5.36
CA LEU A 2 -20.66 10.63 3.98
C LEU A 2 -21.28 9.62 3.00
N THR A 3 -21.72 10.13 1.84
CA THR A 3 -22.16 9.33 0.70
C THR A 3 -21.22 9.56 -0.48
N ASP A 4 -21.24 8.65 -1.46
CA ASP A 4 -20.44 8.80 -2.70
C ASP A 4 -20.73 10.13 -3.40
N ARG A 5 -22.01 10.50 -3.45
CA ARG A 5 -22.45 11.76 -4.04
C ARG A 5 -21.88 12.97 -3.31
N GLN A 6 -21.86 12.94 -1.97
CA GLN A 6 -21.28 14.01 -1.17
C GLN A 6 -19.77 14.13 -1.40
N VAL A 7 -19.07 13.01 -1.42
CA VAL A 7 -17.62 13.00 -1.70
C VAL A 7 -17.33 13.57 -3.10
N LYS A 8 -18.07 13.12 -4.10
CA LYS A 8 -17.93 13.60 -5.48
C LYS A 8 -18.12 15.13 -5.58
N ASN A 9 -19.07 15.67 -4.83
CA ASN A 9 -19.47 17.07 -4.92
C ASN A 9 -18.74 18.00 -3.95
N LEU A 10 -17.77 17.50 -3.17
CA LEU A 10 -16.98 18.37 -2.29
C LEU A 10 -16.18 19.37 -3.11
N PRO A 11 -16.40 20.68 -2.92
CA PRO A 11 -15.74 21.71 -3.75
C PRO A 11 -14.30 21.98 -3.29
N ALA A 12 -13.46 22.40 -4.24
CA ALA A 12 -12.19 23.03 -3.94
C ALA A 12 -12.46 24.48 -3.48
N THR A 13 -11.91 24.85 -2.32
CA THR A 13 -12.10 26.18 -1.74
C THR A 13 -10.87 27.06 -1.84
N GLY A 14 -9.77 26.55 -2.41
CA GLY A 14 -8.48 27.22 -2.43
C GLY A 14 -7.67 27.04 -1.15
N GLN A 15 -8.24 26.38 -0.14
CA GLN A 15 -7.57 26.01 1.11
C GLN A 15 -7.91 24.56 1.45
N PRO A 16 -6.98 23.82 2.05
CA PRO A 16 -7.25 22.43 2.45
C PRO A 16 -8.27 22.39 3.60
N TYR A 17 -9.18 21.42 3.55
CA TYR A 17 -10.14 21.18 4.62
C TYR A 17 -10.43 19.68 4.74
N ARG A 18 -10.99 19.28 5.89
CA ARG A 18 -11.35 17.90 6.20
C ARG A 18 -12.83 17.79 6.46
N LYS A 19 -13.43 16.69 5.95
CA LYS A 19 -14.82 16.34 6.21
C LYS A 19 -14.88 14.96 6.88
N ARG A 20 -15.35 14.90 8.10
CA ARG A 20 -15.48 13.65 8.84
C ARG A 20 -16.72 12.88 8.40
N ASP A 21 -16.63 11.55 8.40
CA ASP A 21 -17.75 10.67 8.04
C ASP A 21 -18.83 10.65 9.13
N ASN A 22 -18.46 10.81 10.40
CA ASN A 22 -19.36 10.76 11.54
C ASN A 22 -20.24 9.48 11.58
N SER A 23 -19.69 8.37 11.12
CA SER A 23 -20.36 7.09 11.18
C SER A 23 -20.50 6.60 12.62
N PRO A 24 -21.64 5.97 13.01
CA PRO A 24 -21.77 5.32 14.30
C PRO A 24 -20.98 4.01 14.42
N ASP A 25 -20.44 3.49 13.32
CA ASP A 25 -19.62 2.28 13.30
C ASP A 25 -18.27 2.55 13.99
N PRO A 26 -17.94 1.83 15.10
CA PRO A 26 -16.65 2.01 15.76
C PRO A 26 -15.44 1.65 14.87
N GLY A 27 -15.62 0.80 13.86
CA GLY A 27 -14.60 0.48 12.86
C GLY A 27 -14.30 1.62 11.90
N LEU A 28 -15.13 2.67 11.88
CA LEU A 28 -14.94 3.87 11.05
C LEU A 28 -14.64 5.12 11.89
N ARG A 29 -14.29 4.94 13.14
CA ARG A 29 -13.94 6.05 14.03
C ARG A 29 -12.70 6.77 13.50
N GLY A 30 -12.81 8.09 13.34
CA GLY A 30 -11.72 8.92 12.81
C GLY A 30 -11.61 8.93 11.29
N PHE A 31 -12.52 8.25 10.58
CA PHE A 31 -12.57 8.23 9.13
C PHE A 31 -13.10 9.53 8.56
N GLY A 32 -12.53 9.96 7.44
CA GLY A 32 -12.99 11.13 6.71
C GLY A 32 -12.28 11.31 5.38
N VAL A 33 -12.57 12.44 4.75
CA VAL A 33 -11.94 12.84 3.49
C VAL A 33 -11.32 14.23 3.65
N GLN A 34 -10.08 14.36 3.17
CA GLN A 34 -9.38 15.64 3.09
C GLN A 34 -9.44 16.15 1.65
N VAL A 35 -9.82 17.41 1.49
CA VAL A 35 -9.82 18.10 0.21
C VAL A 35 -8.67 19.08 0.20
N SER A 36 -7.74 18.95 -0.75
CA SER A 36 -6.61 19.87 -0.90
C SER A 36 -7.07 21.22 -1.48
N ALA A 37 -6.19 22.20 -1.43
CA ALA A 37 -6.46 23.52 -2.04
C ALA A 37 -6.82 23.40 -3.53
N ALA A 38 -6.24 22.44 -4.24
CA ALA A 38 -6.50 22.15 -5.66
C ALA A 38 -7.75 21.28 -5.91
N GLY A 39 -8.37 20.74 -4.85
CA GLY A 39 -9.55 19.89 -4.96
C GLY A 39 -9.29 18.39 -4.95
N THR A 40 -8.07 17.95 -4.72
CA THR A 40 -7.73 16.53 -4.58
C THR A 40 -8.34 15.97 -3.29
N LYS A 41 -9.09 14.87 -3.40
CA LYS A 41 -9.79 14.24 -2.28
C LYS A 41 -9.03 13.00 -1.85
N THR A 42 -8.59 12.98 -0.58
CA THR A 42 -7.85 11.88 0.01
C THR A 42 -8.60 11.35 1.22
N PHE A 43 -8.90 10.06 1.23
CA PHE A 43 -9.47 9.40 2.40
C PHE A 43 -8.40 9.21 3.47
N TYR A 44 -8.78 9.41 4.72
CA TYR A 44 -7.87 9.30 5.86
C TYR A 44 -8.57 8.67 7.06
N VAL A 45 -7.77 8.23 8.02
CA VAL A 45 -8.22 7.87 9.36
C VAL A 45 -7.31 8.55 10.38
N GLU A 46 -7.92 9.23 11.36
CA GLU A 46 -7.23 9.74 12.54
C GLU A 46 -7.36 8.74 13.67
N TYR A 47 -6.26 8.49 14.38
CA TYR A 47 -6.24 7.55 15.49
C TYR A 47 -5.26 8.00 16.56
N SER A 48 -5.40 7.41 17.75
CA SER A 48 -4.45 7.56 18.85
C SER A 48 -3.64 6.29 18.98
N PHE A 49 -2.35 6.41 19.20
CA PHE A 49 -1.45 5.28 19.38
C PHE A 49 -0.32 5.65 20.35
N GLY A 50 0.01 4.74 21.26
CA GLY A 50 1.09 4.96 22.21
C GLY A 50 0.88 6.17 23.13
N GLY A 51 -0.37 6.50 23.47
CA GLY A 51 -0.73 7.67 24.29
C GLY A 51 -0.70 9.00 23.52
N ARG A 52 -0.41 8.98 22.24
CA ARG A 52 -0.40 10.20 21.39
C ARG A 52 -1.64 10.24 20.52
N ARG A 53 -2.28 11.41 20.47
CA ARG A 53 -3.44 11.70 19.62
C ARG A 53 -2.99 12.29 18.28
N GLY A 54 -3.90 12.28 17.31
CA GLY A 54 -3.72 13.00 16.06
C GLY A 54 -2.82 12.32 15.05
N HIS A 55 -2.61 11.01 15.17
CA HIS A 55 -2.00 10.24 14.10
C HIS A 55 -2.90 10.22 12.89
N PHE A 56 -2.33 10.43 11.72
CA PHE A 56 -3.04 10.54 10.46
C PHE A 56 -2.52 9.49 9.48
N TYR A 57 -3.42 8.65 8.96
CA TYR A 57 -3.09 7.63 7.97
C TYR A 57 -3.89 7.85 6.71
N ARG A 58 -3.21 8.02 5.58
CA ARG A 58 -3.85 8.16 4.27
C ARG A 58 -4.24 6.79 3.73
N LEU A 59 -5.51 6.65 3.39
CA LEU A 59 -6.05 5.39 2.86
C LEU A 59 -5.92 5.31 1.35
N GLY A 60 -6.25 6.37 0.65
CA GLY A 60 -6.21 6.45 -0.80
C GLY A 60 -6.89 7.70 -1.32
N THR A 61 -6.86 7.91 -2.63
CA THR A 61 -7.36 9.11 -3.30
C THR A 61 -8.59 8.77 -4.12
N TYR A 62 -9.65 9.59 -3.96
CA TYR A 62 -10.85 9.52 -4.78
C TYR A 62 -10.57 10.17 -6.16
N PRO A 63 -11.09 9.67 -7.29
CA PRO A 63 -11.99 8.52 -7.45
C PRO A 63 -11.29 7.16 -7.63
N GLY A 64 -9.95 7.11 -7.62
CA GLY A 64 -9.20 5.86 -7.75
C GLY A 64 -9.55 4.83 -6.68
N MET A 65 -9.82 5.30 -5.46
CA MET A 65 -10.39 4.50 -4.38
C MET A 65 -11.84 4.97 -4.14
N SER A 66 -12.78 4.03 -4.10
CA SER A 66 -14.18 4.32 -3.79
C SER A 66 -14.38 4.55 -2.29
N LEU A 67 -15.50 5.18 -1.92
CA LEU A 67 -15.86 5.36 -0.51
C LEU A 67 -15.99 4.01 0.22
N ALA A 68 -16.58 3.01 -0.42
CA ALA A 68 -16.72 1.66 0.15
C ALA A 68 -15.36 1.00 0.40
N GLU A 69 -14.45 1.08 -0.57
CA GLU A 69 -13.07 0.59 -0.43
C GLU A 69 -12.32 1.30 0.69
N ALA A 70 -12.47 2.63 0.77
CA ALA A 70 -11.86 3.44 1.82
C ALA A 70 -12.36 3.06 3.21
N ARG A 71 -13.66 2.78 3.35
CA ARG A 71 -14.25 2.30 4.61
C ARG A 71 -13.68 0.94 5.01
N ASP A 72 -13.57 0.01 4.09
CA ASP A 72 -12.98 -1.30 4.36
C ASP A 72 -11.53 -1.18 4.80
N ARG A 73 -10.78 -0.34 4.15
CA ARG A 73 -9.41 -0.02 4.50
C ARG A 73 -9.31 0.59 5.90
N CYS A 74 -10.21 1.51 6.22
CA CYS A 74 -10.28 2.13 7.54
C CYS A 74 -10.51 1.09 8.63
N ARG A 75 -11.42 0.13 8.41
CA ARG A 75 -11.67 -0.95 9.38
C ARG A 75 -10.42 -1.80 9.62
N GLU A 76 -9.67 -2.11 8.58
CA GLU A 76 -8.38 -2.84 8.70
C GLU A 76 -7.37 -2.05 9.54
N ILE A 77 -7.22 -0.77 9.28
CA ILE A 77 -6.30 0.11 10.02
C ILE A 77 -6.73 0.24 11.49
N ARG A 78 -8.04 0.43 11.75
CA ARG A 78 -8.57 0.49 13.11
C ARG A 78 -8.32 -0.81 13.87
N LYS A 79 -8.45 -1.95 13.20
CA LYS A 79 -8.17 -3.24 13.80
C LYS A 79 -6.70 -3.37 14.23
N LEU A 80 -5.77 -2.91 13.40
CA LEU A 80 -4.34 -2.88 13.75
C LEU A 80 -4.10 -2.05 15.00
N VAL A 81 -4.70 -0.86 15.06
CA VAL A 81 -4.58 0.04 16.24
C VAL A 81 -5.14 -0.63 17.48
N ASP A 82 -6.31 -1.26 17.39
CA ASP A 82 -6.95 -1.95 18.51
C ASP A 82 -6.12 -3.15 18.99
N ASP A 83 -5.40 -3.80 18.09
CA ASP A 83 -4.47 -4.90 18.39
C ASP A 83 -3.11 -4.42 18.91
N GLY A 84 -2.92 -3.11 19.08
CA GLY A 84 -1.67 -2.52 19.56
C GLY A 84 -0.57 -2.45 18.52
N ILE A 85 -0.91 -2.50 17.24
CA ILE A 85 0.03 -2.42 16.11
C ILE A 85 -0.05 -1.03 15.47
N ASP A 86 1.11 -0.36 15.35
CA ASP A 86 1.16 0.92 14.64
C ASP A 86 1.00 0.69 13.13
N PRO A 87 -0.06 1.24 12.50
CA PRO A 87 -0.31 1.03 11.08
C PRO A 87 0.82 1.50 10.16
N LYS A 88 1.50 2.59 10.52
CA LYS A 88 2.61 3.13 9.74
C LYS A 88 3.84 2.23 9.80
N ALA A 89 4.15 1.73 10.99
CA ALA A 89 5.25 0.78 11.18
C ALA A 89 4.97 -0.56 10.49
N ASP A 90 3.72 -1.02 10.51
CA ASP A 90 3.30 -2.24 9.81
C ASP A 90 3.44 -2.09 8.30
N LEU A 91 3.02 -0.95 7.74
CA LEU A 91 3.17 -0.66 6.32
C LEU A 91 4.64 -0.66 5.88
N GLU A 92 5.49 -0.04 6.69
CA GLU A 92 6.93 0.02 6.40
C GLU A 92 7.57 -1.38 6.45
N ARG A 93 7.22 -2.19 7.44
CA ARG A 93 7.68 -3.60 7.51
C ARG A 93 7.26 -4.39 6.28
N ARG A 94 6.03 -4.22 5.80
CA ARG A 94 5.54 -4.88 4.59
C ARG A 94 6.31 -4.43 3.34
N ARG A 95 6.60 -3.14 3.21
CA ARG A 95 7.41 -2.61 2.11
C ARG A 95 8.81 -3.18 2.09
N LEU A 96 9.47 -3.23 3.25
CA LEU A 96 10.81 -3.81 3.39
C LEU A 96 10.81 -5.30 3.06
N ALA A 97 9.81 -6.04 3.52
CA ALA A 97 9.65 -7.46 3.20
C ALA A 97 9.45 -7.69 1.69
N GLU A 98 8.64 -6.86 1.02
CA GLU A 98 8.44 -6.93 -0.42
C GLU A 98 9.72 -6.62 -1.20
N VAL A 99 10.48 -5.61 -0.78
CA VAL A 99 11.77 -5.27 -1.40
C VAL A 99 12.76 -6.43 -1.25
N ASP A 100 12.89 -6.98 -0.04
CA ASP A 100 13.77 -8.13 0.21
C ASP A 100 13.36 -9.34 -0.62
N GLU A 101 12.07 -9.61 -0.74
CA GLU A 101 11.55 -10.70 -1.56
C GLU A 101 11.85 -10.51 -3.05
N ARG A 102 11.69 -9.29 -3.57
CA ARG A 102 12.03 -8.96 -4.96
C ARG A 102 13.52 -9.10 -5.22
N GLU A 103 14.36 -8.66 -4.30
CA GLU A 103 15.81 -8.82 -4.41
C GLU A 103 16.23 -10.29 -4.37
N ALA A 104 15.63 -11.07 -3.48
CA ALA A 104 15.86 -12.51 -3.40
C ALA A 104 15.41 -13.23 -4.67
N GLN A 105 14.26 -12.85 -5.24
CA GLN A 105 13.76 -13.38 -6.50
C GLN A 105 14.69 -13.03 -7.66
N GLY A 106 15.12 -11.79 -7.76
CA GLY A 106 16.06 -11.35 -8.78
C GLY A 106 17.40 -12.07 -8.71
N ARG A 107 17.93 -12.33 -7.51
CA ARG A 107 19.13 -13.15 -7.33
C ARG A 107 18.95 -14.58 -7.80
N ARG A 108 17.83 -15.21 -7.43
CA ARG A 108 17.50 -16.58 -7.85
C ARG A 108 17.42 -16.69 -9.37
N GLU A 109 16.76 -15.75 -10.02
CA GLU A 109 16.64 -15.71 -11.48
C GLU A 109 18.00 -15.56 -12.16
N ARG A 110 18.87 -14.67 -11.64
CA ARG A 110 20.24 -14.49 -12.17
C ARG A 110 21.08 -15.73 -12.01
N GLU A 111 20.98 -16.42 -10.87
CA GLU A 111 21.68 -17.68 -10.63
C GLU A 111 21.21 -18.78 -11.56
N GLN A 112 19.89 -18.88 -11.78
CA GLN A 112 19.33 -19.84 -12.73
C GLN A 112 19.77 -19.58 -14.17
N GLN A 113 19.80 -18.33 -14.61
CA GLN A 113 20.28 -17.93 -15.92
C GLN A 113 21.76 -18.23 -16.08
N ALA A 114 22.57 -17.94 -15.08
CA ALA A 114 24.01 -18.24 -15.10
C ALA A 114 24.26 -19.74 -15.16
N THR A 115 23.52 -20.55 -14.42
CA THR A 115 23.61 -22.01 -14.45
C THR A 115 23.22 -22.57 -15.81
N ALA A 116 22.11 -22.10 -16.39
CA ALA A 116 21.65 -22.53 -17.71
C ALA A 116 22.68 -22.19 -18.80
N LEU A 117 23.27 -21.01 -18.77
CA LEU A 117 24.32 -20.60 -19.69
C LEU A 117 25.56 -21.48 -19.56
N TYR A 118 25.96 -21.79 -18.33
CA TYR A 118 27.09 -22.66 -18.06
C TYR A 118 26.86 -24.06 -18.62
N GLU A 119 25.69 -24.62 -18.43
CA GLU A 119 25.29 -25.94 -18.97
C GLU A 119 25.32 -25.95 -20.50
N ASP A 120 24.84 -24.90 -21.16
CA ASP A 120 24.87 -24.78 -22.61
C ASP A 120 26.31 -24.72 -23.14
N LEU A 121 27.20 -23.99 -22.51
CA LEU A 121 28.59 -23.93 -22.87
C LEU A 121 29.28 -25.27 -22.67
N ALA A 122 28.99 -26.00 -21.62
CA ALA A 122 29.49 -27.33 -21.36
C ALA A 122 29.08 -28.34 -22.46
N ARG A 123 27.81 -28.28 -22.88
CA ARG A 123 27.31 -29.11 -23.99
C ARG A 123 28.01 -28.82 -25.31
N LEU A 124 28.23 -27.56 -25.64
CA LEU A 124 28.94 -27.15 -26.84
C LEU A 124 30.37 -27.63 -26.81
N TYR A 125 31.04 -27.54 -25.67
CA TYR A 125 32.39 -28.02 -25.48
C TYR A 125 32.48 -29.53 -25.69
N LEU A 126 31.60 -30.31 -25.08
CA LEU A 126 31.57 -31.76 -25.24
C LEU A 126 31.28 -32.20 -26.69
N ALA A 127 30.35 -31.51 -27.38
CA ALA A 127 30.06 -31.76 -28.78
C ALA A 127 31.30 -31.49 -29.67
N SER A 128 32.02 -30.41 -29.38
CA SER A 128 33.25 -30.09 -30.07
C SER A 128 34.36 -31.15 -29.87
N VAL A 129 34.48 -31.66 -28.64
CA VAL A 129 35.46 -32.72 -28.32
C VAL A 129 35.12 -34.01 -29.04
N LYS A 130 33.82 -34.40 -29.12
CA LYS A 130 33.38 -35.61 -29.85
C LYS A 130 33.67 -35.55 -31.35
N ASN A 131 33.68 -34.37 -31.95
CA ASN A 131 33.93 -34.19 -33.39
C ASN A 131 35.42 -34.10 -33.75
N ARG A 132 36.30 -34.22 -32.79
CA ARG A 132 37.76 -34.15 -33.01
C ARG A 132 38.43 -35.53 -33.24
N THR A 133 37.66 -36.56 -33.29
CA THR A 133 38.25 -37.86 -33.68
C THR A 133 38.27 -38.03 -35.22
#